data_908011ef264064096eb078b573b7502b
#
_entry.id   908011ef264064096eb078b573b7502b
#
_cell.length_a   1.000
_cell.length_b   1.000
_cell.length_c   1.000
_cell.angle_alpha   90.00
_cell.angle_beta   90.00
_cell.angle_gamma   90.00
#
_symmetry.space_group_name_H-M   'P 1'
#
loop_
_entity.id
_entity.type
_entity.pdbx_description
1 polymer ?
#
loop_
_entity_poly.entity_id
_entity_poly.type
_entity_poly.pdbx_seq_one_letter_code
_entity_poly.pdbx_strand_id
1 'polypeptide(L)'
;MMSLWQFTALAFLALLLVKAEEISASDWLKRANAALTSYDYAGALEAFDHAVELDPQSYLTYFRRSTAHQALGRTKSALQDLETTVKYNPTFGKAYLQRARIELREGDFDLAQKTLKNMEKHKAKSLEKDKDQANDLYEDIKRADSLQKRLEIAHSRSADECVKLADELLKLAPNSITARKQRAECSLARGNLDMATTDWARLARMSPSPELQLRLSLISYYILGTRDSQMQDAGLAHLKACLHDDPENKQCIRAHKQLRKIDKALNKARGFSDDSKWTAVISALKGAKGGGPTLSL
;
A
#
# COMPACT_ATOMS: atom_id res chain seq x y z
N MET A 1 16.96 65.18 -27.44
CA MET A 1 16.08 64.82 -26.30
C MET A 1 15.08 63.81 -26.82
N MET A 2 15.28 62.50 -26.52
CA MET A 2 14.26 61.48 -26.82
C MET A 2 13.06 61.72 -25.92
N SER A 3 11.87 61.76 -26.49
CA SER A 3 10.65 62.03 -25.75
C SER A 3 10.31 60.86 -24.80
N LEU A 4 9.69 61.15 -23.67
CA LEU A 4 9.23 60.16 -22.68
C LEU A 4 8.41 59.01 -23.33
N TRP A 5 7.75 59.30 -24.45
CA TRP A 5 6.96 58.33 -25.25
C TRP A 5 7.84 57.26 -25.92
N GLN A 6 9.06 57.62 -26.32
CA GLN A 6 9.99 56.63 -26.93
C GLN A 6 10.57 55.70 -25.89
N PHE A 7 10.76 56.12 -24.66
CA PHE A 7 11.21 55.27 -23.55
C PHE A 7 10.10 54.30 -23.10
N THR A 8 8.83 54.75 -23.07
CA THR A 8 7.71 53.86 -22.73
C THR A 8 7.43 52.83 -23.82
N ALA A 9 7.55 53.20 -25.11
CA ALA A 9 7.42 52.28 -26.22
C ALA A 9 8.53 51.23 -26.26
N LEU A 10 9.78 51.60 -25.99
CA LEU A 10 10.91 50.67 -25.89
C LEU A 10 10.81 49.75 -24.67
N ALA A 11 10.33 50.24 -23.52
CA ALA A 11 10.07 49.43 -22.34
C ALA A 11 8.93 48.45 -22.57
N PHE A 12 7.88 48.86 -23.27
CA PHE A 12 6.75 47.95 -23.64
C PHE A 12 7.21 46.92 -24.68
N LEU A 13 8.06 47.30 -25.64
CA LEU A 13 8.64 46.36 -26.62
C LEU A 13 9.61 45.39 -25.95
N ALA A 14 10.39 45.82 -24.98
CA ALA A 14 11.27 44.95 -24.17
C ALA A 14 10.48 44.01 -23.29
N LEU A 15 9.33 44.42 -22.74
CA LEU A 15 8.42 43.54 -21.99
C LEU A 15 7.74 42.50 -22.89
N LEU A 16 7.46 42.82 -24.18
CA LEU A 16 6.93 41.91 -25.15
C LEU A 16 7.97 40.91 -25.70
N LEU A 17 9.26 41.21 -25.57
CA LEU A 17 10.38 40.38 -26.01
C LEU A 17 10.89 39.43 -24.91
N VAL A 18 10.48 39.58 -23.67
CA VAL A 18 10.63 38.54 -22.64
C VAL A 18 9.52 37.50 -22.88
N LYS A 19 9.57 36.84 -24.04
CA LYS A 19 8.98 35.49 -24.15
C LYS A 19 9.74 34.68 -23.12
N ALA A 20 9.09 34.37 -21.99
CA ALA A 20 9.52 33.26 -21.19
C ALA A 20 9.66 32.08 -22.19
N GLU A 21 10.87 31.56 -22.35
CA GLU A 21 11.08 30.38 -23.17
C GLU A 21 10.19 29.30 -22.54
N GLU A 22 9.03 29.03 -23.13
CA GLU A 22 8.16 27.96 -22.70
C GLU A 22 8.98 26.68 -22.83
N ILE A 23 9.27 26.09 -21.68
CA ILE A 23 10.05 24.85 -21.61
C ILE A 23 9.33 23.80 -22.43
N SER A 24 10.00 23.24 -23.43
CA SER A 24 9.40 22.25 -24.32
C SER A 24 9.10 20.93 -23.58
N ALA A 25 8.16 20.13 -24.12
CA ALA A 25 7.90 18.77 -23.62
C ALA A 25 9.20 17.93 -23.57
N SER A 26 10.08 18.10 -24.56
CA SER A 26 11.38 17.41 -24.62
C SER A 26 12.29 17.80 -23.44
N ASP A 27 12.31 19.08 -23.04
CA ASP A 27 13.16 19.53 -21.94
C ASP A 27 12.60 19.11 -20.58
N TRP A 28 11.28 19.09 -20.43
CA TRP A 28 10.63 18.48 -19.27
C TRP A 28 10.95 16.99 -19.17
N LEU A 29 10.93 16.26 -20.28
CA LEU A 29 11.34 14.84 -20.31
C LEU A 29 12.81 14.64 -19.91
N LYS A 30 13.73 15.52 -20.32
CA LYS A 30 15.14 15.46 -19.88
C LYS A 30 15.25 15.67 -18.37
N ARG A 31 14.55 16.67 -17.83
CA ARG A 31 14.49 16.93 -16.38
C ARG A 31 13.92 15.74 -15.62
N ALA A 32 12.79 15.19 -16.08
CA ALA A 32 12.18 14.03 -15.47
C ALA A 32 13.11 12.81 -15.45
N ASN A 33 13.83 12.56 -16.56
CA ASN A 33 14.78 11.46 -16.62
C ASN A 33 16.00 11.69 -15.70
N ALA A 34 16.49 12.93 -15.59
CA ALA A 34 17.56 13.27 -14.67
C ALA A 34 17.11 13.04 -13.21
N ALA A 35 15.90 13.46 -12.86
CA ALA A 35 15.31 13.23 -11.54
C ALA A 35 15.14 11.74 -11.23
N LEU A 36 14.69 10.92 -12.21
CA LEU A 36 14.62 9.46 -12.07
C LEU A 36 16.00 8.84 -11.76
N THR A 37 17.05 9.29 -12.47
CA THR A 37 18.41 8.76 -12.27
C THR A 37 19.01 9.15 -10.93
N SER A 38 18.61 10.30 -10.37
CA SER A 38 18.98 10.75 -9.03
C SER A 38 18.07 10.23 -7.91
N TYR A 39 17.12 9.33 -8.23
CA TYR A 39 16.12 8.80 -7.30
C TYR A 39 15.16 9.85 -6.71
N ASP A 40 15.11 11.04 -7.28
CA ASP A 40 14.07 12.05 -6.97
C ASP A 40 12.78 11.72 -7.73
N TYR A 41 12.05 10.75 -7.22
CA TYR A 41 10.81 10.31 -7.86
C TYR A 41 9.69 11.34 -7.78
N ALA A 42 9.69 12.22 -6.78
CA ALA A 42 8.69 13.26 -6.65
C ALA A 42 8.92 14.36 -7.70
N GLY A 43 10.15 14.86 -7.83
CA GLY A 43 10.53 15.81 -8.89
C GLY A 43 10.39 15.21 -10.29
N ALA A 44 10.65 13.90 -10.45
CA ALA A 44 10.41 13.22 -11.71
C ALA A 44 8.92 13.24 -12.09
N LEU A 45 7.98 12.99 -11.16
CA LEU A 45 6.55 13.04 -11.44
C LEU A 45 6.11 14.43 -11.85
N GLU A 46 6.52 15.48 -11.15
CA GLU A 46 6.19 16.88 -11.50
C GLU A 46 6.64 17.19 -12.92
N ALA A 47 7.87 16.83 -13.27
CA ALA A 47 8.39 17.06 -14.62
C ALA A 47 7.70 16.21 -15.69
N PHE A 48 7.30 14.96 -15.38
CA PHE A 48 6.49 14.14 -16.30
C PHE A 48 5.07 14.70 -16.48
N ASP A 49 4.47 15.25 -15.43
CA ASP A 49 3.12 15.85 -15.51
C ASP A 49 3.13 17.03 -16.50
N HIS A 50 4.10 17.92 -16.41
CA HIS A 50 4.28 18.98 -17.40
C HIS A 50 4.56 18.44 -18.82
N ALA A 51 5.36 17.39 -18.95
CA ALA A 51 5.61 16.80 -20.25
C ALA A 51 4.35 16.17 -20.88
N VAL A 52 3.47 15.58 -20.07
CA VAL A 52 2.17 15.02 -20.48
C VAL A 52 1.19 16.13 -20.87
N GLU A 53 1.17 17.26 -20.16
CA GLU A 53 0.33 18.41 -20.49
C GLU A 53 0.68 18.98 -21.89
N LEU A 54 1.97 19.02 -22.20
CA LEU A 54 2.47 19.54 -23.50
C LEU A 54 2.38 18.52 -24.63
N ASP A 55 2.53 17.23 -24.36
CA ASP A 55 2.38 16.13 -25.32
C ASP A 55 1.56 14.97 -24.74
N PRO A 56 0.22 15.07 -24.75
CA PRO A 56 -0.68 14.06 -24.20
C PRO A 56 -0.69 12.72 -24.93
N GLN A 57 -0.08 12.62 -26.12
CA GLN A 57 -0.05 11.39 -26.91
C GLN A 57 1.28 10.62 -26.81
N SER A 58 2.25 11.15 -26.08
CA SER A 58 3.56 10.52 -25.90
C SER A 58 3.46 9.29 -24.99
N TYR A 59 3.26 8.10 -25.59
CA TYR A 59 3.22 6.83 -24.84
C TYR A 59 4.47 6.61 -23.98
N LEU A 60 5.63 7.09 -24.44
CA LEU A 60 6.89 6.91 -23.73
C LEU A 60 6.95 7.72 -22.43
N THR A 61 6.31 8.90 -22.41
CA THR A 61 6.19 9.73 -21.20
C THR A 61 5.38 9.01 -20.13
N TYR A 62 4.22 8.47 -20.48
CA TYR A 62 3.41 7.66 -19.55
C TYR A 62 4.16 6.43 -19.06
N PHE A 63 4.85 5.71 -19.93
CA PHE A 63 5.65 4.55 -19.55
C PHE A 63 6.71 4.91 -18.50
N ARG A 64 7.43 6.00 -18.69
CA ARG A 64 8.45 6.46 -17.74
C ARG A 64 7.84 7.00 -16.45
N ARG A 65 6.72 7.73 -16.52
CA ARG A 65 5.98 8.20 -15.35
C ARG A 65 5.47 7.03 -14.51
N SER A 66 5.03 5.94 -15.13
CA SER A 66 4.64 4.72 -14.42
C SER A 66 5.76 4.16 -13.55
N THR A 67 7.02 4.28 -13.99
CA THR A 67 8.18 3.84 -13.21
C THR A 67 8.37 4.70 -11.95
N ALA A 68 8.20 6.03 -12.05
CA ALA A 68 8.24 6.91 -10.89
C ALA A 68 7.10 6.61 -9.91
N HIS A 69 5.88 6.38 -10.42
CA HIS A 69 4.75 5.97 -9.60
C HIS A 69 5.02 4.65 -8.86
N GLN A 70 5.62 3.65 -9.52
CA GLN A 70 5.99 2.38 -8.87
C GLN A 70 6.99 2.58 -7.75
N ALA A 71 8.03 3.38 -7.97
CA ALA A 71 9.04 3.66 -6.96
C ALA A 71 8.45 4.30 -5.69
N LEU A 72 7.40 5.11 -5.85
CA LEU A 72 6.65 5.74 -4.76
C LEU A 72 5.52 4.86 -4.20
N GLY A 73 5.37 3.61 -4.65
CA GLY A 73 4.31 2.70 -4.21
C GLY A 73 2.91 3.09 -4.70
N ARG A 74 2.80 4.01 -5.68
CA ARG A 74 1.53 4.47 -6.25
C ARG A 74 1.05 3.50 -7.34
N THR A 75 0.74 2.26 -6.97
CA THR A 75 0.42 1.15 -7.88
C THR A 75 -0.72 1.48 -8.84
N LYS A 76 -1.81 2.09 -8.35
CA LYS A 76 -2.97 2.43 -9.20
C LYS A 76 -2.60 3.42 -10.31
N SER A 77 -1.87 4.47 -9.98
CA SER A 77 -1.39 5.46 -10.97
C SER A 77 -0.44 4.84 -11.99
N ALA A 78 0.46 3.96 -11.53
CA ALA A 78 1.37 3.23 -12.42
C ALA A 78 0.61 2.35 -13.43
N LEU A 79 -0.41 1.61 -12.99
CA LEU A 79 -1.25 0.78 -13.86
C LEU A 79 -2.03 1.63 -14.86
N GLN A 80 -2.55 2.79 -14.45
CA GLN A 80 -3.27 3.72 -15.33
C GLN A 80 -2.36 4.29 -16.42
N ASP A 81 -1.13 4.66 -16.08
CA ASP A 81 -0.14 5.13 -17.04
C ASP A 81 0.28 4.04 -18.03
N LEU A 82 0.43 2.79 -17.55
CA LEU A 82 0.73 1.64 -18.42
C LEU A 82 -0.45 1.32 -19.36
N GLU A 83 -1.68 1.45 -18.89
CA GLU A 83 -2.87 1.32 -19.73
C GLU A 83 -2.90 2.40 -20.82
N THR A 84 -2.61 3.65 -20.46
CA THR A 84 -2.51 4.75 -21.41
C THR A 84 -1.37 4.51 -22.42
N THR A 85 -0.25 3.98 -21.96
CA THR A 85 0.89 3.60 -22.82
C THR A 85 0.47 2.62 -23.90
N VAL A 86 -0.20 1.52 -23.55
CA VAL A 86 -0.63 0.50 -24.53
C VAL A 86 -1.79 0.98 -25.39
N LYS A 87 -2.58 1.93 -24.92
CA LYS A 87 -3.62 2.58 -25.72
C LYS A 87 -3.01 3.40 -26.87
N TYR A 88 -1.96 4.19 -26.60
CA TYR A 88 -1.29 5.01 -27.62
C TYR A 88 -0.30 4.19 -28.47
N ASN A 89 0.33 3.17 -27.89
CA ASN A 89 1.21 2.27 -28.63
C ASN A 89 0.94 0.80 -28.26
N PRO A 90 -0.03 0.14 -28.94
CA PRO A 90 -0.37 -1.27 -28.65
C PRO A 90 0.76 -2.26 -28.94
N THR A 91 1.80 -1.84 -29.69
CA THR A 91 2.94 -2.72 -30.02
C THR A 91 4.11 -2.58 -29.06
N PHE A 92 3.99 -1.79 -27.98
CA PHE A 92 5.07 -1.56 -27.01
C PHE A 92 5.08 -2.64 -25.93
N GLY A 93 5.79 -3.75 -26.19
CA GLY A 93 5.81 -4.96 -25.34
C GLY A 93 6.23 -4.72 -23.88
N LYS A 94 7.19 -3.81 -23.66
CA LYS A 94 7.68 -3.50 -22.29
C LYS A 94 6.58 -3.01 -21.34
N ALA A 95 5.57 -2.29 -21.83
CA ALA A 95 4.46 -1.83 -21.01
C ALA A 95 3.58 -3.00 -20.53
N TYR A 96 3.33 -3.98 -21.38
CA TYR A 96 2.60 -5.19 -21.00
C TYR A 96 3.35 -6.00 -19.94
N LEU A 97 4.66 -6.20 -20.13
CA LEU A 97 5.49 -6.91 -19.15
C LEU A 97 5.50 -6.22 -17.79
N GLN A 98 5.67 -4.90 -17.77
CA GLN A 98 5.67 -4.14 -16.52
C GLN A 98 4.30 -4.19 -15.84
N ARG A 99 3.21 -4.07 -16.60
CA ARG A 99 1.84 -4.17 -16.12
C ARG A 99 1.57 -5.55 -15.52
N ALA A 100 1.88 -6.63 -16.23
CA ALA A 100 1.68 -8.00 -15.75
C ALA A 100 2.50 -8.32 -14.49
N ARG A 101 3.73 -7.77 -14.37
CA ARG A 101 4.53 -7.89 -13.13
C ARG A 101 3.87 -7.20 -11.94
N ILE A 102 3.28 -6.03 -12.15
CA ILE A 102 2.54 -5.33 -11.08
C ILE A 102 1.32 -6.15 -10.68
N GLU A 103 0.50 -6.58 -11.66
CA GLU A 103 -0.71 -7.36 -11.45
C GLU A 103 -0.39 -8.68 -10.69
N LEU A 104 0.69 -9.39 -11.07
CA LEU A 104 1.17 -10.55 -10.32
C LEU A 104 1.51 -10.22 -8.87
N ARG A 105 2.24 -9.14 -8.63
CA ARG A 105 2.64 -8.74 -7.27
C ARG A 105 1.47 -8.35 -6.37
N GLU A 106 0.43 -7.75 -6.95
CA GLU A 106 -0.81 -7.41 -6.25
C GLU A 106 -1.70 -8.65 -5.99
N GLY A 107 -1.47 -9.76 -6.69
CA GLY A 107 -2.26 -10.99 -6.58
C GLY A 107 -3.41 -11.06 -7.59
N ASP A 108 -3.40 -10.20 -8.62
CA ASP A 108 -4.41 -10.15 -9.67
C ASP A 108 -4.01 -11.07 -10.85
N PHE A 109 -3.96 -12.39 -10.61
CA PHE A 109 -3.40 -13.37 -11.55
C PHE A 109 -4.16 -13.44 -12.87
N ASP A 110 -5.49 -13.34 -12.84
CA ASP A 110 -6.33 -13.33 -14.04
C ASP A 110 -6.04 -12.11 -14.93
N LEU A 111 -5.86 -10.93 -14.31
CA LEU A 111 -5.49 -9.71 -15.04
C LEU A 111 -4.10 -9.82 -15.63
N ALA A 112 -3.14 -10.35 -14.88
CA ALA A 112 -1.78 -10.56 -15.36
C ALA A 112 -1.72 -11.51 -16.57
N GLN A 113 -2.46 -12.62 -16.53
CA GLN A 113 -2.59 -13.53 -17.67
C GLN A 113 -3.23 -12.83 -18.89
N LYS A 114 -4.31 -12.08 -18.66
CA LYS A 114 -4.99 -11.31 -19.72
C LYS A 114 -4.07 -10.27 -20.35
N THR A 115 -3.24 -9.62 -19.53
CA THR A 115 -2.27 -8.63 -20.00
C THR A 115 -1.24 -9.26 -20.92
N LEU A 116 -0.68 -10.43 -20.59
CA LEU A 116 0.26 -11.15 -21.47
C LEU A 116 -0.41 -11.65 -22.74
N LYS A 117 -1.64 -12.19 -22.69
CA LYS A 117 -2.41 -12.57 -23.88
C LYS A 117 -2.66 -11.38 -24.81
N ASN A 118 -2.92 -10.19 -24.26
CA ASN A 118 -3.08 -8.97 -25.07
C ASN A 118 -1.76 -8.56 -25.72
N MET A 119 -0.62 -8.73 -25.05
CA MET A 119 0.70 -8.52 -25.64
C MET A 119 0.89 -9.38 -26.90
N GLU A 120 0.57 -10.67 -26.82
CA GLU A 120 0.63 -11.60 -27.97
C GLU A 120 -0.33 -11.20 -29.09
N LYS A 121 -1.60 -10.91 -28.75
CA LYS A 121 -2.65 -10.50 -29.71
C LYS A 121 -2.24 -9.28 -30.53
N HIS A 122 -1.63 -8.28 -29.89
CA HIS A 122 -1.18 -7.07 -30.58
C HIS A 122 0.18 -7.22 -31.26
N LYS A 123 0.77 -8.44 -31.26
CA LYS A 123 2.10 -8.71 -31.81
C LYS A 123 3.11 -7.68 -31.32
N ALA A 124 3.00 -7.36 -30.05
CA ALA A 124 3.81 -6.32 -29.44
C ALA A 124 5.28 -6.67 -29.66
N LYS A 125 5.99 -5.76 -30.32
CA LYS A 125 7.41 -5.95 -30.64
C LYS A 125 8.20 -5.94 -29.35
N SER A 126 8.79 -7.05 -29.05
CA SER A 126 9.73 -7.21 -27.96
C SER A 126 11.03 -7.77 -28.53
N LEU A 127 12.15 -7.38 -27.93
CA LEU A 127 13.42 -8.04 -28.17
C LEU A 127 13.28 -9.52 -27.76
N GLU A 128 14.11 -10.41 -28.30
CA GLU A 128 14.09 -11.83 -27.92
C GLU A 128 14.14 -12.01 -26.39
N LYS A 129 14.98 -11.23 -25.72
CA LYS A 129 15.04 -11.16 -24.26
C LYS A 129 13.71 -10.80 -23.57
N ASP A 130 12.87 -9.99 -24.20
CA ASP A 130 11.56 -9.63 -23.63
C ASP A 130 10.56 -10.80 -23.79
N LYS A 131 10.73 -11.67 -24.79
CA LYS A 131 9.92 -12.88 -24.97
C LYS A 131 10.26 -13.92 -23.89
N ASP A 132 11.54 -14.13 -23.62
CA ASP A 132 11.96 -15.01 -22.51
C ASP A 132 11.38 -14.51 -21.18
N GLN A 133 11.48 -13.21 -20.91
CA GLN A 133 10.87 -12.61 -19.73
C GLN A 133 9.34 -12.75 -19.68
N ALA A 134 8.67 -12.74 -20.84
CA ALA A 134 7.22 -12.95 -20.88
C ALA A 134 6.87 -14.40 -20.55
N ASN A 135 7.65 -15.36 -21.05
CA ASN A 135 7.47 -16.78 -20.76
C ASN A 135 7.71 -17.09 -19.27
N ASP A 136 8.81 -16.58 -18.70
CA ASP A 136 9.12 -16.75 -17.29
C ASP A 136 8.00 -16.15 -16.41
N LEU A 137 7.54 -14.95 -16.76
CA LEU A 137 6.46 -14.28 -16.06
C LEU A 137 5.14 -15.04 -16.17
N TYR A 138 4.86 -15.64 -17.32
CA TYR A 138 3.67 -16.46 -17.53
C TYR A 138 3.68 -17.71 -16.63
N GLU A 139 4.81 -18.40 -16.52
CA GLU A 139 4.96 -19.55 -15.62
C GLU A 139 4.86 -19.14 -14.14
N ASP A 140 5.43 -17.99 -13.75
CA ASP A 140 5.27 -17.46 -12.39
C ASP A 140 3.81 -17.14 -12.06
N ILE A 141 3.06 -16.53 -12.97
CA ILE A 141 1.62 -16.24 -12.81
C ILE A 141 0.83 -17.54 -12.68
N LYS A 142 1.08 -18.52 -13.51
CA LYS A 142 0.42 -19.82 -13.48
C LYS A 142 0.70 -20.57 -12.17
N ARG A 143 1.96 -20.51 -11.71
CA ARG A 143 2.35 -21.06 -10.40
C ARG A 143 1.63 -20.36 -9.26
N ALA A 144 1.57 -19.03 -9.28
CA ALA A 144 0.89 -18.23 -8.25
C ALA A 144 -0.61 -18.53 -8.20
N ASP A 145 -1.30 -18.64 -9.34
CA ASP A 145 -2.71 -19.03 -9.44
C ASP A 145 -2.96 -20.44 -8.86
N SER A 146 -2.08 -21.38 -9.20
CA SER A 146 -2.15 -22.74 -8.63
C SER A 146 -1.95 -22.76 -7.11
N LEU A 147 -0.99 -21.95 -6.61
CA LEU A 147 -0.76 -21.82 -5.17
C LEU A 147 -1.96 -21.18 -4.47
N GLN A 148 -2.59 -20.17 -5.06
CA GLN A 148 -3.80 -19.54 -4.52
C GLN A 148 -4.95 -20.53 -4.38
N LYS A 149 -5.23 -21.35 -5.39
CA LYS A 149 -6.29 -22.37 -5.36
C LYS A 149 -6.02 -23.43 -4.29
N ARG A 150 -4.78 -23.87 -4.16
CA ARG A 150 -4.37 -24.80 -3.11
C ARG A 150 -4.48 -24.19 -1.71
N LEU A 151 -4.10 -22.91 -1.58
CA LEU A 151 -4.19 -22.16 -0.33
C LEU A 151 -5.64 -22.03 0.14
N GLU A 152 -6.59 -21.76 -0.75
CA GLU A 152 -8.01 -21.69 -0.43
C GLU A 152 -8.54 -23.03 0.15
N ILE A 153 -8.10 -24.16 -0.41
CA ILE A 153 -8.45 -25.49 0.09
C ILE A 153 -7.78 -25.73 1.47
N ALA A 154 -6.50 -25.43 1.59
CA ALA A 154 -5.73 -25.65 2.82
C ALA A 154 -6.23 -24.78 3.98
N HIS A 155 -6.70 -23.57 3.70
CA HIS A 155 -7.22 -22.62 4.70
C HIS A 155 -8.32 -23.24 5.59
N SER A 156 -9.18 -24.10 5.02
CA SER A 156 -10.24 -24.77 5.77
C SER A 156 -9.86 -26.14 6.37
N ARG A 157 -8.68 -26.67 5.99
CA ARG A 157 -8.30 -28.06 6.33
C ARG A 157 -7.09 -28.18 7.23
N SER A 158 -6.08 -27.38 6.99
CA SER A 158 -4.77 -27.49 7.68
C SER A 158 -4.10 -26.16 7.81
N ALA A 159 -4.04 -25.63 9.03
CA ALA A 159 -3.37 -24.38 9.31
C ALA A 159 -1.86 -24.42 8.97
N ASP A 160 -1.21 -25.57 9.14
CA ASP A 160 0.20 -25.75 8.80
C ASP A 160 0.47 -25.67 7.30
N GLU A 161 -0.33 -26.37 6.49
CA GLU A 161 -0.23 -26.33 5.04
C GLU A 161 -0.62 -24.94 4.49
N CYS A 162 -1.65 -24.34 5.07
CA CYS A 162 -2.08 -22.99 4.74
C CYS A 162 -0.93 -21.97 4.89
N VAL A 163 -0.23 -21.96 6.02
CA VAL A 163 0.90 -21.04 6.24
C VAL A 163 2.01 -21.30 5.22
N LYS A 164 2.37 -22.54 4.95
CA LYS A 164 3.41 -22.90 3.96
C LYS A 164 3.06 -22.41 2.55
N LEU A 165 1.83 -22.68 2.10
CA LEU A 165 1.38 -22.27 0.77
C LEU A 165 1.29 -20.74 0.65
N ALA A 166 0.82 -20.06 1.70
CA ALA A 166 0.78 -18.60 1.73
C ALA A 166 2.19 -17.99 1.71
N ASP A 167 3.16 -18.58 2.40
CA ASP A 167 4.56 -18.16 2.35
C ASP A 167 5.16 -18.27 0.93
N GLU A 168 4.89 -19.38 0.24
CA GLU A 168 5.33 -19.57 -1.15
C GLU A 168 4.65 -18.56 -2.08
N LEU A 169 3.34 -18.36 -1.94
CA LEU A 169 2.59 -17.43 -2.76
C LEU A 169 3.04 -15.98 -2.55
N LEU A 170 3.30 -15.58 -1.31
CA LEU A 170 3.75 -14.21 -0.98
C LEU A 170 5.18 -13.91 -1.44
N LYS A 171 5.98 -14.91 -1.86
CA LYS A 171 7.23 -14.68 -2.58
C LYS A 171 7.00 -14.18 -4.01
N LEU A 172 5.97 -14.70 -4.67
CA LEU A 172 5.59 -14.29 -6.03
C LEU A 172 4.69 -13.03 -6.02
N ALA A 173 3.73 -12.99 -5.10
CA ALA A 173 2.72 -11.94 -4.96
C ALA A 173 2.80 -11.26 -3.57
N PRO A 174 3.84 -10.48 -3.27
CA PRO A 174 4.09 -9.92 -1.94
C PRO A 174 3.03 -8.94 -1.45
N ASN A 175 2.18 -8.43 -2.35
CA ASN A 175 1.11 -7.50 -2.02
C ASN A 175 -0.28 -8.16 -2.08
N SER A 176 -0.38 -9.48 -2.30
CA SER A 176 -1.65 -10.18 -2.28
C SER A 176 -2.33 -10.04 -0.92
N ILE A 177 -3.43 -9.29 -0.90
CA ILE A 177 -4.26 -9.08 0.30
C ILE A 177 -4.86 -10.41 0.75
N THR A 178 -5.38 -11.21 -0.18
CA THR A 178 -6.01 -12.50 0.10
C THR A 178 -5.05 -13.49 0.73
N ALA A 179 -3.87 -13.69 0.13
CA ALA A 179 -2.87 -14.62 0.65
C ALA A 179 -2.38 -14.20 2.05
N ARG A 180 -2.17 -12.89 2.25
CA ARG A 180 -1.74 -12.35 3.54
C ARG A 180 -2.81 -12.50 4.62
N LYS A 181 -4.08 -12.27 4.28
CA LYS A 181 -5.21 -12.46 5.19
C LYS A 181 -5.31 -13.95 5.61
N GLN A 182 -5.28 -14.85 4.65
CA GLN A 182 -5.31 -16.29 4.92
C GLN A 182 -4.12 -16.74 5.78
N ARG A 183 -2.90 -16.25 5.50
CA ARG A 183 -1.73 -16.57 6.34
C ARG A 183 -1.90 -16.08 7.78
N ALA A 184 -2.40 -14.86 7.98
CA ALA A 184 -2.66 -14.33 9.31
C ALA A 184 -3.67 -15.18 10.09
N GLU A 185 -4.77 -15.59 9.43
CA GLU A 185 -5.81 -16.42 10.03
C GLU A 185 -5.29 -17.83 10.39
N CYS A 186 -4.54 -18.45 9.48
CA CYS A 186 -3.92 -19.75 9.72
C CYS A 186 -2.81 -19.69 10.80
N SER A 187 -2.04 -18.60 10.84
CA SER A 187 -1.05 -18.38 11.89
C SER A 187 -1.69 -18.23 13.26
N LEU A 188 -2.83 -17.53 13.34
CA LEU A 188 -3.61 -17.44 14.57
C LEU A 188 -4.10 -18.81 15.01
N ALA A 189 -4.65 -19.62 14.10
CA ALA A 189 -5.12 -20.98 14.39
C ALA A 189 -4.00 -21.91 14.91
N ARG A 190 -2.75 -21.65 14.54
CA ARG A 190 -1.54 -22.32 15.05
C ARG A 190 -1.04 -21.75 16.39
N GLY A 191 -1.66 -20.68 16.90
CA GLY A 191 -1.18 -19.95 18.08
C GLY A 191 0.02 -19.04 17.79
N ASN A 192 0.42 -18.84 16.54
CA ASN A 192 1.50 -17.92 16.20
C ASN A 192 0.97 -16.50 16.04
N LEU A 193 0.83 -15.82 17.20
CA LEU A 193 0.28 -14.45 17.28
C LEU A 193 1.18 -13.40 16.65
N ASP A 194 2.49 -13.58 16.71
CA ASP A 194 3.46 -12.62 16.20
C ASP A 194 3.38 -12.52 14.67
N MET A 195 3.29 -13.66 14.01
CA MET A 195 3.11 -13.70 12.54
C MET A 195 1.74 -13.16 12.14
N ALA A 196 0.67 -13.56 12.85
CA ALA A 196 -0.68 -13.11 12.57
C ALA A 196 -0.81 -11.58 12.72
N THR A 197 -0.28 -11.00 13.80
CA THR A 197 -0.33 -9.55 14.03
C THR A 197 0.54 -8.78 13.05
N THR A 198 1.69 -9.31 12.67
CA THR A 198 2.55 -8.71 11.63
C THR A 198 1.83 -8.60 10.29
N ASP A 199 1.15 -9.67 9.87
CA ASP A 199 0.38 -9.68 8.63
C ASP A 199 -0.82 -8.74 8.70
N TRP A 200 -1.58 -8.76 9.78
CA TRP A 200 -2.72 -7.83 9.95
C TRP A 200 -2.27 -6.37 10.02
N ALA A 201 -1.16 -6.06 10.68
CA ALA A 201 -0.63 -4.71 10.70
C ALA A 201 -0.21 -4.24 9.30
N ARG A 202 0.33 -5.13 8.47
CA ARG A 202 0.63 -4.82 7.07
C ARG A 202 -0.65 -4.64 6.26
N LEU A 203 -1.65 -5.51 6.43
CA LEU A 203 -2.97 -5.37 5.79
C LEU A 203 -3.64 -4.04 6.16
N ALA A 204 -3.56 -3.61 7.42
CA ALA A 204 -4.13 -2.35 7.87
C ALA A 204 -3.52 -1.12 7.18
N ARG A 205 -2.26 -1.21 6.74
CA ARG A 205 -1.61 -0.16 5.92
C ARG A 205 -1.98 -0.24 4.45
N MET A 206 -2.19 -1.46 3.92
CA MET A 206 -2.50 -1.68 2.50
C MET A 206 -3.98 -1.47 2.18
N SER A 207 -4.85 -1.92 3.06
CA SER A 207 -6.30 -1.86 2.95
C SER A 207 -6.91 -1.64 4.33
N PRO A 208 -6.93 -0.39 4.82
CA PRO A 208 -7.51 -0.07 6.12
C PRO A 208 -8.98 -0.50 6.21
N SER A 209 -9.37 -1.11 7.32
CA SER A 209 -10.77 -1.38 7.63
C SER A 209 -11.01 -1.29 9.14
N PRO A 210 -12.19 -0.81 9.57
CA PRO A 210 -12.53 -0.72 11.00
C PRO A 210 -12.45 -2.08 11.71
N GLU A 211 -12.89 -3.15 11.05
CA GLU A 211 -12.82 -4.52 11.59
C GLU A 211 -11.38 -4.94 11.88
N LEU A 212 -10.47 -4.69 10.95
CA LEU A 212 -9.06 -5.05 11.08
C LEU A 212 -8.38 -4.23 12.18
N GLN A 213 -8.69 -2.94 12.27
CA GLN A 213 -8.19 -2.06 13.34
C GLN A 213 -8.70 -2.51 14.71
N LEU A 214 -9.98 -2.91 14.81
CA LEU A 214 -10.54 -3.45 16.03
C LEU A 214 -9.85 -4.76 16.45
N ARG A 215 -9.65 -5.68 15.52
CA ARG A 215 -8.96 -6.97 15.75
C ARG A 215 -7.52 -6.75 16.25
N LEU A 216 -6.76 -5.89 15.56
CA LEU A 216 -5.39 -5.53 15.98
C LEU A 216 -5.38 -4.90 17.37
N SER A 217 -6.31 -4.00 17.66
CA SER A 217 -6.42 -3.39 18.97
C SER A 217 -6.61 -4.40 20.08
N LEU A 218 -7.56 -5.31 19.92
CA LEU A 218 -7.88 -6.31 20.94
C LEU A 218 -6.71 -7.25 21.20
N ILE A 219 -6.05 -7.73 20.14
CA ILE A 219 -4.89 -8.63 20.27
C ILE A 219 -3.71 -7.88 20.89
N SER A 220 -3.37 -6.69 20.42
CA SER A 220 -2.27 -5.90 20.95
C SER A 220 -2.49 -5.55 22.41
N TYR A 221 -3.69 -5.17 22.80
CA TYR A 221 -3.98 -4.75 24.17
C TYR A 221 -4.05 -5.93 25.15
N TYR A 222 -4.88 -6.94 24.84
CA TYR A 222 -5.19 -8.03 25.80
C TYR A 222 -4.18 -9.16 25.79
N ILE A 223 -3.51 -9.41 24.67
CA ILE A 223 -2.61 -10.56 24.55
C ILE A 223 -1.16 -10.12 24.57
N LEU A 224 -0.75 -9.25 23.65
CA LEU A 224 0.63 -8.81 23.54
C LEU A 224 0.99 -7.80 24.63
N GLY A 225 0.06 -6.94 25.04
CA GLY A 225 0.23 -5.95 26.10
C GLY A 225 0.47 -6.52 27.49
N THR A 226 0.20 -7.82 27.70
CA THR A 226 0.60 -8.51 28.94
C THR A 226 2.12 -8.72 29.03
N ARG A 227 2.82 -8.70 27.91
CA ARG A 227 4.27 -8.90 27.81
C ARG A 227 5.02 -7.57 27.63
N ASP A 228 4.39 -6.60 26.97
CA ASP A 228 4.99 -5.31 26.65
C ASP A 228 3.94 -4.20 26.72
N SER A 229 4.19 -3.19 27.57
CA SER A 229 3.30 -2.03 27.74
C SER A 229 3.15 -1.19 26.48
N GLN A 230 4.15 -1.15 25.58
CA GLN A 230 4.07 -0.46 24.30
C GLN A 230 2.96 -1.06 23.42
N MET A 231 2.70 -2.36 23.55
CA MET A 231 1.62 -3.04 22.83
C MET A 231 0.23 -2.62 23.31
N GLN A 232 0.08 -2.21 24.58
CA GLN A 232 -1.18 -1.61 25.09
C GLN A 232 -1.45 -0.27 24.43
N ASP A 233 -0.44 0.58 24.31
CA ASP A 233 -0.55 1.88 23.63
C ASP A 233 -0.85 1.69 22.13
N ALA A 234 -0.20 0.73 21.48
CA ALA A 234 -0.50 0.35 20.09
C ALA A 234 -1.96 -0.12 19.93
N GLY A 235 -2.47 -0.91 20.90
CA GLY A 235 -3.87 -1.33 20.91
C GLY A 235 -4.85 -0.15 20.97
N LEU A 236 -4.59 0.83 21.82
CA LEU A 236 -5.40 2.05 21.88
C LEU A 236 -5.27 2.91 20.62
N ALA A 237 -4.09 2.96 20.00
CA ALA A 237 -3.87 3.67 18.74
C ALA A 237 -4.68 3.07 17.59
N HIS A 238 -4.77 1.75 17.50
CA HIS A 238 -5.62 1.06 16.51
C HIS A 238 -7.11 1.40 16.68
N LEU A 239 -7.61 1.51 17.94
CA LEU A 239 -8.99 1.94 18.15
C LEU A 239 -9.24 3.39 17.76
N LYS A 240 -8.27 4.27 18.00
CA LYS A 240 -8.36 5.66 17.52
C LYS A 240 -8.41 5.70 15.99
N ALA A 241 -7.61 4.90 15.29
CA ALA A 241 -7.64 4.77 13.84
C ALA A 241 -9.01 4.24 13.37
N CYS A 242 -9.56 3.19 14.02
CA CYS A 242 -10.90 2.70 13.71
C CYS A 242 -11.97 3.80 13.80
N LEU A 243 -11.95 4.61 14.85
CA LEU A 243 -12.92 5.69 15.08
C LEU A 243 -12.66 6.93 14.21
N HIS A 244 -11.45 7.10 13.71
CA HIS A 244 -11.13 8.12 12.72
C HIS A 244 -11.74 7.76 11.35
N ASP A 245 -11.62 6.48 10.96
CA ASP A 245 -12.12 6.00 9.66
C ASP A 245 -13.65 5.83 9.67
N ASP A 246 -14.22 5.41 10.81
CA ASP A 246 -15.67 5.24 11.01
C ASP A 246 -16.07 5.68 12.44
N PRO A 247 -16.40 6.98 12.63
CA PRO A 247 -16.73 7.54 13.95
C PRO A 247 -18.00 6.94 14.59
N GLU A 248 -18.89 6.35 13.78
CA GLU A 248 -20.15 5.75 14.27
C GLU A 248 -20.06 4.25 14.51
N ASN A 249 -18.88 3.65 14.33
CA ASN A 249 -18.67 2.23 14.54
C ASN A 249 -18.94 1.81 15.98
N LYS A 250 -20.09 1.19 16.20
CA LYS A 250 -20.56 0.79 17.54
C LYS A 250 -19.61 -0.17 18.26
N GLN A 251 -18.92 -1.04 17.50
CA GLN A 251 -17.97 -2.00 18.07
C GLN A 251 -16.70 -1.28 18.54
N CYS A 252 -16.15 -0.40 17.72
CA CYS A 252 -14.97 0.38 18.09
C CYS A 252 -15.27 1.36 19.25
N ILE A 253 -16.45 1.98 19.29
CA ILE A 253 -16.88 2.84 20.41
C ILE A 253 -16.93 2.03 21.71
N ARG A 254 -17.55 0.85 21.69
CA ARG A 254 -17.65 -0.02 22.88
C ARG A 254 -16.27 -0.47 23.35
N ALA A 255 -15.45 -0.99 22.43
CA ALA A 255 -14.09 -1.42 22.72
C ALA A 255 -13.24 -0.27 23.29
N HIS A 256 -13.30 0.92 22.69
CA HIS A 256 -12.57 2.09 23.19
C HIS A 256 -12.97 2.50 24.61
N LYS A 257 -14.28 2.53 24.90
CA LYS A 257 -14.76 2.81 26.27
C LYS A 257 -14.28 1.77 27.28
N GLN A 258 -14.28 0.49 26.90
CA GLN A 258 -13.82 -0.61 27.78
C GLN A 258 -12.32 -0.55 28.02
N LEU A 259 -11.51 -0.46 26.96
CA LEU A 259 -10.06 -0.39 27.08
C LEU A 259 -9.61 0.82 27.89
N ARG A 260 -10.22 1.99 27.68
CA ARG A 260 -9.94 3.19 28.48
C ARG A 260 -10.23 3.00 29.99
N LYS A 261 -11.30 2.27 30.34
CA LYS A 261 -11.58 1.95 31.75
C LYS A 261 -10.51 1.04 32.35
N ILE A 262 -10.12 0.01 31.60
CA ILE A 262 -9.10 -0.95 32.03
C ILE A 262 -7.74 -0.24 32.16
N ASP A 263 -7.37 0.54 31.17
CA ASP A 263 -6.12 1.31 31.15
C ASP A 263 -6.01 2.25 32.36
N LYS A 264 -7.08 3.00 32.66
CA LYS A 264 -7.12 3.84 33.88
C LYS A 264 -6.96 3.03 35.17
N ALA A 265 -7.61 1.87 35.25
CA ALA A 265 -7.52 1.01 36.43
C ALA A 265 -6.11 0.40 36.58
N LEU A 266 -5.51 -0.03 35.48
CA LEU A 266 -4.13 -0.55 35.46
C LEU A 266 -3.11 0.53 35.87
N ASN A 267 -3.21 1.73 35.31
CA ASN A 267 -2.30 2.82 35.60
C ASN A 267 -2.43 3.26 37.09
N LYS A 268 -3.66 3.30 37.60
CA LYS A 268 -3.90 3.56 39.03
C LYS A 268 -3.33 2.43 39.90
N ALA A 269 -3.50 1.18 39.51
CA ALA A 269 -2.96 0.03 40.23
C ALA A 269 -1.42 0.03 40.23
N ARG A 270 -0.79 0.37 39.11
CA ARG A 270 0.68 0.50 39.02
C ARG A 270 1.19 1.57 39.96
N GLY A 271 0.62 2.78 40.00
CA GLY A 271 1.01 3.84 40.92
C GLY A 271 0.87 3.42 42.41
N PHE A 272 -0.17 2.64 42.76
CA PHE A 272 -0.28 2.10 44.13
C PHE A 272 0.71 0.97 44.38
N SER A 273 1.09 0.18 43.40
CA SER A 273 2.12 -0.85 43.52
C SER A 273 3.49 -0.23 43.80
N ASP A 274 3.83 0.84 43.11
CA ASP A 274 5.09 1.57 43.32
C ASP A 274 5.19 2.13 44.74
N ASP A 275 4.05 2.52 45.34
CA ASP A 275 3.93 2.94 46.74
C ASP A 275 3.76 1.77 47.73
N SER A 276 3.81 0.52 47.29
CA SER A 276 3.57 -0.69 48.10
C SER A 276 2.20 -0.76 48.81
N LYS A 277 1.20 -0.07 48.25
CA LYS A 277 -0.18 0.01 48.76
C LYS A 277 -1.07 -1.11 48.22
N TRP A 278 -0.80 -2.35 48.57
CA TRP A 278 -1.40 -3.55 47.97
C TRP A 278 -2.94 -3.62 48.09
N THR A 279 -3.52 -3.17 49.19
CA THR A 279 -4.99 -3.11 49.36
C THR A 279 -5.65 -2.15 48.36
N ALA A 280 -5.00 -1.03 48.07
CA ALA A 280 -5.46 -0.07 47.05
C ALA A 280 -5.30 -0.62 45.63
N VAL A 281 -4.24 -1.37 45.33
CA VAL A 281 -4.06 -2.10 44.09
C VAL A 281 -5.24 -3.04 43.85
N ILE A 282 -5.56 -3.89 44.82
CA ILE A 282 -6.66 -4.86 44.74
C ILE A 282 -8.00 -4.13 44.54
N SER A 283 -8.24 -3.03 45.21
CA SER A 283 -9.47 -2.23 45.08
C SER A 283 -9.57 -1.60 43.67
N ALA A 284 -8.49 -1.05 43.14
CA ALA A 284 -8.46 -0.45 41.78
C ALA A 284 -8.76 -1.49 40.68
N LEU A 285 -8.22 -2.71 40.84
CA LEU A 285 -8.46 -3.80 39.87
C LEU A 285 -9.87 -4.41 40.01
N LYS A 286 -10.40 -4.51 41.24
CA LYS A 286 -11.80 -5.00 41.43
C LYS A 286 -12.84 -4.04 40.89
N GLY A 287 -12.61 -2.74 40.95
CA GLY A 287 -13.49 -1.72 40.35
C GLY A 287 -13.54 -1.74 38.80
N ALA A 288 -12.58 -2.39 38.19
CA ALA A 288 -12.55 -2.60 36.72
C ALA A 288 -13.45 -3.77 36.25
N LYS A 289 -14.09 -4.52 37.17
CA LYS A 289 -15.04 -5.58 36.84
C LYS A 289 -16.35 -5.02 36.25
N GLY A 290 -16.30 -4.64 35.03
CA GLY A 290 -17.48 -4.35 34.19
C GLY A 290 -17.36 -5.17 32.93
N GLY A 291 -18.08 -6.30 32.88
CA GLY A 291 -18.35 -7.15 31.75
C GLY A 291 -17.24 -7.20 30.68
N GLY A 292 -16.38 -8.20 30.77
CA GLY A 292 -15.46 -8.46 29.67
C GLY A 292 -16.24 -8.69 28.37
N PRO A 293 -15.74 -8.26 27.22
CA PRO A 293 -16.35 -8.63 25.96
C PRO A 293 -16.32 -10.14 25.85
N THR A 294 -17.47 -10.76 25.61
CA THR A 294 -17.49 -12.09 25.04
C THR A 294 -16.83 -11.96 23.66
N LEU A 295 -15.56 -12.29 23.61
CA LEU A 295 -14.83 -12.47 22.35
C LEU A 295 -15.40 -13.70 21.68
N SER A 296 -16.41 -13.53 20.85
CA SER A 296 -16.64 -14.44 19.73
C SER A 296 -15.57 -14.11 18.69
N LEU A 297 -14.47 -14.83 18.78
CA LEU A 297 -13.42 -14.85 17.73
C LEU A 297 -13.95 -15.54 16.47
#